data_3f37eb55f38f6a606e3e868b24f7eeb7
#
_entry.id   3f37eb55f38f6a606e3e868b24f7eeb7
#
_cell.length_a   1.000
_cell.length_b   1.000
_cell.length_c   1.000
_cell.angle_alpha   90.00
_cell.angle_beta   90.00
_cell.angle_gamma   90.00
#
_symmetry.space_group_name_H-M   'P 1'
#
loop_
_entity.id
_entity.type
_entity.pdbx_description
1 polymer ?
#
loop_
_entity_poly.entity_id
_entity_poly.type
_entity_poly.pdbx_seq_one_letter_code
_entity_poly.pdbx_strand_id
1 'polypeptide(L)'
;MDDLDPYHCVPSWNDQQYFWMKHTPEGQTAFDNSTCAMCQTQKDDFTQITCKSCGQPLPVPQMKKSGVSRLVKGFRSSYRRMWWDKPAGTLTMNSGVISSDLKGHPDQNRVLSLREIMKLSTLDHKRWERKYDFSAVPLGKWDNTGRFSPRLVREVIGESIPPLAMERIVNHLINLEALHR
;
A
#
# COMPACT_ATOMS: atom_id res chain seq x y z
N MET A 1 5.89 -19.27 -22.05
CA MET A 1 4.97 -18.51 -21.18
C MET A 1 5.67 -18.53 -19.85
N ASP A 2 6.31 -17.43 -19.51
CA ASP A 2 6.96 -17.31 -18.21
C ASP A 2 5.88 -17.44 -17.14
N ASP A 3 6.08 -18.35 -16.20
CA ASP A 3 5.20 -18.53 -15.04
C ASP A 3 5.23 -17.26 -14.21
N LEU A 4 4.33 -16.32 -14.54
CA LEU A 4 4.13 -15.10 -13.79
C LEU A 4 3.72 -15.51 -12.37
N ASP A 5 4.56 -15.14 -11.40
CA ASP A 5 4.26 -15.37 -9.98
C ASP A 5 2.86 -14.85 -9.64
N PRO A 6 1.90 -15.73 -9.29
CA PRO A 6 0.52 -15.33 -9.04
C PRO A 6 0.38 -14.35 -7.89
N TYR A 7 1.38 -14.28 -7.01
CA TYR A 7 1.41 -13.33 -5.89
C TYR A 7 1.84 -11.91 -6.29
N HIS A 8 2.31 -11.69 -7.51
CA HIS A 8 2.53 -10.35 -8.06
C HIS A 8 1.24 -9.64 -8.50
N CYS A 9 0.09 -10.09 -8.00
CA CYS A 9 -1.19 -9.42 -8.24
C CYS A 9 -1.34 -8.15 -7.39
N VAL A 10 -1.92 -7.11 -8.00
CA VAL A 10 -2.22 -5.83 -7.36
C VAL A 10 -3.66 -5.43 -7.66
N PRO A 11 -4.36 -4.77 -6.71
CA PRO A 11 -5.66 -4.17 -7.00
C PRO A 11 -5.53 -3.05 -8.03
N SER A 12 -6.50 -2.96 -8.93
CA SER A 12 -6.59 -1.86 -9.88
C SER A 12 -7.05 -0.59 -9.18
N TRP A 13 -6.47 0.54 -9.55
CA TRP A 13 -6.97 1.85 -9.19
C TRP A 13 -8.00 2.32 -10.20
N ASN A 14 -8.95 3.15 -9.76
CA ASN A 14 -9.77 3.89 -10.69
C ASN A 14 -8.96 5.05 -11.31
N ASP A 15 -9.48 5.64 -12.40
CA ASP A 15 -8.79 6.69 -13.16
C ASP A 15 -8.40 7.90 -12.29
N GLN A 16 -9.25 8.25 -11.32
CA GLN A 16 -8.98 9.35 -10.40
C GLN A 16 -7.81 9.04 -9.47
N GLN A 17 -7.79 7.85 -8.85
CA GLN A 17 -6.70 7.41 -7.98
C GLN A 17 -5.39 7.33 -8.76
N TYR A 18 -5.44 6.78 -9.97
CA TYR A 18 -4.30 6.72 -10.86
C TYR A 18 -3.77 8.14 -11.19
N PHE A 19 -4.67 9.07 -11.55
CA PHE A 19 -4.31 10.44 -11.84
C PHE A 19 -3.63 11.13 -10.65
N TRP A 20 -4.15 10.99 -9.44
CA TRP A 20 -3.53 11.58 -8.25
C TRP A 20 -2.15 10.99 -7.97
N MET A 21 -2.06 9.67 -7.95
CA MET A 21 -0.83 8.96 -7.60
C MET A 21 0.27 9.11 -8.67
N LYS A 22 -0.09 9.23 -9.94
CA LYS A 22 0.87 9.50 -11.03
C LYS A 22 1.65 10.80 -10.81
N HIS A 23 1.05 11.78 -10.15
CA HIS A 23 1.66 13.07 -9.84
C HIS A 23 2.20 13.17 -8.41
N THR A 24 2.21 12.06 -7.67
CA THR A 24 2.71 12.02 -6.30
C THR A 24 4.14 11.48 -6.29
N PRO A 25 5.11 12.27 -5.83
CA PRO A 25 6.50 11.81 -5.69
C PRO A 25 6.67 10.73 -4.62
N GLU A 26 7.80 10.05 -4.65
CA GLU A 26 8.22 9.12 -3.60
C GLU A 26 8.09 9.76 -2.20
N GLY A 27 7.56 8.99 -1.26
CA GLY A 27 7.41 9.41 0.12
C GLY A 27 6.37 10.51 0.38
N GLN A 28 5.75 11.06 -0.65
CA GLN A 28 4.75 12.11 -0.53
C GLN A 28 3.32 11.55 -0.55
N THR A 29 2.38 12.35 -0.09
CA THR A 29 0.95 12.06 -0.23
C THR A 29 0.35 12.87 -1.37
N ALA A 30 -0.65 12.31 -2.05
CA ALA A 30 -1.35 13.02 -3.12
C ALA A 30 -2.05 14.31 -2.65
N PHE A 31 -2.30 14.48 -1.35
CA PHE A 31 -2.78 15.74 -0.79
C PHE A 31 -1.78 16.90 -0.93
N ASP A 32 -0.49 16.59 -0.97
CA ASP A 32 0.58 17.58 -1.08
C ASP A 32 0.93 17.93 -2.54
N ASN A 33 0.32 17.24 -3.53
CA ASN A 33 0.51 17.60 -4.93
C ASN A 33 0.15 19.06 -5.15
N SER A 34 1.09 19.87 -5.62
CA SER A 34 0.94 21.33 -5.68
C SER A 34 0.88 21.87 -7.10
N THR A 35 1.22 21.08 -8.11
CA THR A 35 1.37 21.51 -9.48
C THR A 35 0.23 21.02 -10.36
N CYS A 36 -0.36 21.89 -11.15
CA CYS A 36 -1.37 21.53 -12.13
C CYS A 36 -0.76 20.63 -13.22
N ALA A 37 -1.39 19.48 -13.50
CA ALA A 37 -0.92 18.55 -14.51
C ALA A 37 -0.95 19.11 -15.95
N MET A 38 -1.81 20.10 -16.21
CA MET A 38 -2.02 20.66 -17.54
C MET A 38 -1.16 21.89 -17.83
N CYS A 39 -1.17 22.89 -16.96
CA CYS A 39 -0.52 24.18 -17.20
C CYS A 39 0.69 24.44 -16.29
N GLN A 40 1.05 23.48 -15.42
CA GLN A 40 2.18 23.55 -14.51
C GLN A 40 2.11 24.68 -13.46
N THR A 41 0.97 25.38 -13.36
CA THR A 41 0.77 26.41 -12.33
C THR A 41 0.71 25.77 -10.94
N GLN A 42 1.37 26.37 -9.99
CA GLN A 42 1.33 25.96 -8.57
C GLN A 42 -0.03 26.31 -7.96
N LYS A 43 -0.51 25.47 -7.05
CA LYS A 43 -1.70 25.79 -6.23
C LYS A 43 -1.34 26.80 -5.13
N ASP A 44 -2.30 27.65 -4.77
CA ASP A 44 -2.07 28.70 -3.77
C ASP A 44 -2.31 28.20 -2.34
N ASP A 45 -3.19 27.23 -2.16
CA ASP A 45 -3.48 26.67 -0.84
C ASP A 45 -3.79 25.16 -0.90
N PHE A 46 -3.76 24.51 0.26
CA PHE A 46 -3.97 23.06 0.38
C PHE A 46 -5.39 22.60 0.09
N THR A 47 -6.38 23.47 0.17
CA THR A 47 -7.80 23.14 -0.05
C THR A 47 -8.19 23.24 -1.52
N GLN A 48 -7.33 23.82 -2.33
CA GLN A 48 -7.56 24.02 -3.75
C GLN A 48 -7.58 22.68 -4.50
N ILE A 49 -8.68 22.42 -5.20
CA ILE A 49 -8.90 21.20 -5.98
C ILE A 49 -8.98 21.45 -7.49
N THR A 50 -9.05 22.72 -7.90
CA THR A 50 -9.14 23.16 -9.29
C THR A 50 -8.08 24.22 -9.57
N CYS A 51 -7.41 24.14 -10.68
CA CYS A 51 -6.40 25.11 -11.08
C CYS A 51 -7.04 26.47 -11.39
N LYS A 52 -6.54 27.54 -10.80
CA LYS A 52 -7.06 28.91 -11.05
C LYS A 52 -6.73 29.42 -12.44
N SER A 53 -5.62 28.95 -13.04
CA SER A 53 -5.17 29.43 -14.37
C SER A 53 -5.94 28.77 -15.51
N CYS A 54 -6.18 27.46 -15.47
CA CYS A 54 -6.76 26.72 -16.60
C CYS A 54 -8.09 26.03 -16.27
N GLY A 55 -8.58 26.13 -15.04
CA GLY A 55 -9.84 25.51 -14.61
C GLY A 55 -9.85 23.99 -14.51
N GLN A 56 -8.74 23.33 -14.78
CA GLN A 56 -8.64 21.87 -14.74
C GLN A 56 -8.51 21.34 -13.32
N PRO A 57 -8.98 20.10 -13.04
CA PRO A 57 -8.81 19.47 -11.75
C PRO A 57 -7.32 19.33 -11.39
N LEU A 58 -6.97 19.65 -10.15
CA LEU A 58 -5.64 19.39 -9.62
C LEU A 58 -5.50 17.90 -9.27
N PRO A 59 -4.28 17.34 -9.31
CA PRO A 59 -4.02 15.93 -9.00
C PRO A 59 -4.03 15.66 -7.49
N VAL A 60 -5.09 16.06 -6.80
CA VAL A 60 -5.30 15.89 -5.35
C VAL A 60 -6.53 15.03 -5.08
N PRO A 61 -6.55 14.26 -3.98
CA PRO A 61 -7.69 13.42 -3.63
C PRO A 61 -8.97 14.23 -3.48
N GLN A 62 -9.91 14.03 -4.38
CA GLN A 62 -11.19 14.75 -4.42
C GLN A 62 -12.33 13.81 -4.73
N MET A 63 -13.51 14.14 -4.23
CA MET A 63 -14.75 13.41 -4.47
C MET A 63 -15.84 14.34 -4.94
N LYS A 64 -16.71 13.85 -5.81
CA LYS A 64 -17.91 14.55 -6.23
C LYS A 64 -19.09 14.07 -5.38
N LYS A 65 -19.72 14.99 -4.64
CA LYS A 65 -20.92 14.70 -3.87
C LYS A 65 -21.99 15.75 -4.23
N SER A 66 -23.16 15.27 -4.63
CA SER A 66 -24.28 16.14 -5.07
C SER A 66 -23.87 17.19 -6.11
N GLY A 67 -23.07 16.80 -7.10
CA GLY A 67 -22.59 17.69 -8.16
C GLY A 67 -21.39 18.58 -7.79
N VAL A 68 -21.05 18.70 -6.51
CA VAL A 68 -19.96 19.56 -6.02
C VAL A 68 -18.72 18.73 -5.74
N SER A 69 -17.59 19.13 -6.32
CA SER A 69 -16.28 18.52 -6.01
C SER A 69 -15.76 19.07 -4.69
N ARG A 70 -15.20 18.19 -3.86
CA ARG A 70 -14.60 18.54 -2.56
C ARG A 70 -13.35 17.71 -2.34
N LEU A 71 -12.39 18.24 -1.60
CA LEU A 71 -11.24 17.49 -1.14
C LEU A 71 -11.72 16.31 -0.27
N VAL A 72 -11.13 15.14 -0.48
CA VAL A 72 -11.39 13.96 0.36
C VAL A 72 -10.95 14.26 1.79
N LYS A 73 -11.84 14.03 2.76
CA LYS A 73 -11.47 14.06 4.17
C LYS A 73 -10.76 12.74 4.51
N GLY A 74 -9.52 12.79 4.91
CA GLY A 74 -8.73 11.60 5.22
C GLY A 74 -7.48 11.95 6.02
N PHE A 75 -6.80 10.93 6.48
CA PHE A 75 -5.52 11.08 7.15
C PHE A 75 -4.43 11.43 6.12
N ARG A 76 -3.46 12.24 6.50
CA ARG A 76 -2.31 12.56 5.64
C ARG A 76 -1.41 11.38 5.30
N SER A 77 -1.58 10.25 6.00
CA SER A 77 -0.97 8.96 5.65
C SER A 77 -1.63 8.28 4.45
N SER A 78 -2.86 8.68 4.09
CA SER A 78 -3.59 8.13 2.93
C SER A 78 -3.01 8.64 1.61
N TYR A 79 -3.24 7.90 0.53
CA TYR A 79 -2.78 8.23 -0.84
C TYR A 79 -1.29 8.58 -0.89
N ARG A 80 -0.48 7.83 -0.15
CA ARG A 80 0.94 8.10 0.02
C ARG A 80 1.79 7.00 -0.62
N ARG A 81 2.90 7.40 -1.25
CA ARG A 81 3.97 6.51 -1.66
C ARG A 81 4.91 6.22 -0.50
N MET A 82 5.42 4.99 -0.46
CA MET A 82 6.50 4.61 0.44
C MET A 82 7.81 5.26 -0.01
N TRP A 83 8.84 5.12 0.82
CA TRP A 83 10.23 5.46 0.50
C TRP A 83 11.00 4.17 0.22
N TRP A 84 11.98 4.25 -0.66
CA TRP A 84 12.90 3.15 -0.88
C TRP A 84 13.85 2.94 0.30
N ASP A 85 14.31 4.02 0.92
CA ASP A 85 15.37 4.08 1.93
C ASP A 85 14.84 4.06 3.38
N LYS A 86 13.52 3.92 3.58
CA LYS A 86 12.91 3.88 4.91
C LYS A 86 12.20 2.57 5.19
N PRO A 87 12.12 2.16 6.45
CA PRO A 87 11.32 1.00 6.82
C PRO A 87 9.87 1.15 6.35
N ALA A 88 9.28 0.03 5.95
CA ALA A 88 7.86 -0.02 5.65
C ALA A 88 7.04 0.34 6.89
N GLY A 89 5.96 1.09 6.69
CA GLY A 89 4.96 1.29 7.75
C GLY A 89 4.24 -0.01 8.09
N THR A 90 3.48 -0.01 9.17
CA THR A 90 2.67 -1.15 9.60
C THR A 90 1.77 -1.63 8.45
N LEU A 91 1.86 -2.91 8.15
CA LEU A 91 0.95 -3.55 7.21
C LEU A 91 -0.37 -3.83 7.92
N THR A 92 -1.46 -3.31 7.38
CA THR A 92 -2.81 -3.52 7.89
C THR A 92 -3.61 -4.42 6.96
N MET A 93 -4.74 -4.94 7.43
CA MET A 93 -5.70 -5.71 6.63
C MET A 93 -6.13 -4.98 5.35
N ASN A 94 -6.08 -3.65 5.33
CA ASN A 94 -6.44 -2.82 4.17
C ASN A 94 -5.25 -2.51 3.25
N SER A 95 -4.21 -3.32 3.23
CA SER A 95 -2.98 -3.10 2.45
C SER A 95 -3.19 -3.03 0.92
N GLY A 96 -4.37 -3.40 0.43
CA GLY A 96 -4.77 -3.26 -0.98
C GLY A 96 -5.44 -1.92 -1.32
N VAL A 97 -5.71 -1.05 -0.34
CA VAL A 97 -6.49 0.16 -0.50
C VAL A 97 -5.60 1.39 -0.34
N ILE A 98 -5.40 2.17 -1.41
CA ILE A 98 -4.50 3.35 -1.41
C ILE A 98 -4.99 4.47 -0.49
N SER A 99 -6.30 4.54 -0.20
CA SER A 99 -6.86 5.49 0.77
C SER A 99 -6.66 5.08 2.23
N SER A 100 -6.18 3.88 2.47
CA SER A 100 -5.70 3.43 3.76
C SER A 100 -4.29 3.98 4.00
N ASP A 101 -3.50 3.42 4.84
CA ASP A 101 -2.17 3.84 5.23
C ASP A 101 -1.15 4.01 4.07
N LEU A 102 0.11 4.14 4.41
CA LEU A 102 1.28 4.23 3.53
C LEU A 102 1.49 2.92 2.74
N LYS A 103 0.84 2.76 1.59
CA LYS A 103 0.84 1.51 0.78
C LYS A 103 1.16 1.71 -0.70
N GLY A 104 1.30 2.95 -1.18
CA GLY A 104 1.70 3.20 -2.56
C GLY A 104 3.13 2.71 -2.81
N HIS A 105 3.35 1.99 -3.91
CA HIS A 105 4.70 1.63 -4.33
C HIS A 105 5.52 2.91 -4.52
N PRO A 106 6.80 2.95 -4.11
CA PRO A 106 7.62 4.16 -4.19
C PRO A 106 7.66 4.80 -5.58
N ASP A 107 7.74 3.98 -6.61
CA ASP A 107 7.97 4.41 -7.99
C ASP A 107 6.77 4.08 -8.92
N GLN A 108 6.15 2.93 -8.78
CA GLN A 108 5.09 2.48 -9.68
C GLN A 108 3.71 3.00 -9.25
N ASN A 109 2.81 3.22 -10.22
CA ASN A 109 1.44 3.69 -9.96
C ASN A 109 0.52 2.56 -9.52
N ARG A 110 0.81 1.95 -8.37
CA ARG A 110 0.08 0.84 -7.76
C ARG A 110 0.33 0.77 -6.26
N VAL A 111 -0.46 -0.01 -5.56
CA VAL A 111 -0.09 -0.47 -4.21
C VAL A 111 0.92 -1.62 -4.31
N LEU A 112 1.43 -2.06 -3.18
CA LEU A 112 2.31 -3.22 -3.12
C LEU A 112 1.58 -4.49 -3.59
N SER A 113 2.27 -5.38 -4.29
CA SER A 113 1.78 -6.72 -4.62
C SER A 113 1.72 -7.60 -3.36
N LEU A 114 1.03 -8.73 -3.44
CA LEU A 114 1.03 -9.70 -2.34
C LEU A 114 2.45 -10.20 -2.05
N ARG A 115 3.25 -10.47 -3.09
CA ARG A 115 4.64 -10.92 -2.93
C ARG A 115 5.49 -9.89 -2.17
N GLU A 116 5.34 -8.60 -2.49
CA GLU A 116 6.05 -7.54 -1.79
C GLU A 116 5.62 -7.42 -0.33
N ILE A 117 4.33 -7.55 -0.04
CA ILE A 117 3.80 -7.56 1.33
C ILE A 117 4.32 -8.77 2.11
N MET A 118 4.34 -9.96 1.51
CA MET A 118 4.88 -11.16 2.13
C MET A 118 6.37 -11.01 2.47
N LYS A 119 7.16 -10.39 1.58
CA LYS A 119 8.57 -10.07 1.85
C LYS A 119 8.73 -9.09 3.01
N LEU A 120 7.96 -8.00 3.02
CA LEU A 120 7.98 -7.02 4.10
C LEU A 120 7.54 -7.62 5.44
N SER A 121 6.59 -8.54 5.42
CA SER A 121 6.14 -9.29 6.61
C SER A 121 7.08 -10.44 6.98
N THR A 122 8.18 -10.61 6.27
CA THR A 122 9.14 -11.71 6.45
C THR A 122 8.56 -13.12 6.28
N LEU A 123 7.39 -13.25 5.69
CA LEU A 123 6.75 -14.54 5.38
C LEU A 123 7.45 -15.24 4.22
N ASP A 124 7.91 -14.48 3.23
CA ASP A 124 8.68 -14.96 2.07
C ASP A 124 10.19 -14.87 2.37
N HIS A 125 10.61 -15.52 3.43
CA HIS A 125 12.02 -15.57 3.83
C HIS A 125 12.54 -17.00 3.72
N LYS A 126 13.74 -17.19 3.17
CA LYS A 126 14.40 -18.51 2.97
C LYS A 126 14.36 -19.43 4.18
N ARG A 127 14.37 -18.86 5.39
CA ARG A 127 14.26 -19.61 6.64
C ARG A 127 12.93 -20.37 6.78
N TRP A 128 11.88 -19.92 6.09
CA TRP A 128 10.53 -20.45 6.17
C TRP A 128 10.11 -21.24 4.94
N GLU A 129 10.92 -21.32 3.88
CA GLU A 129 10.61 -22.01 2.62
C GLU A 129 10.14 -23.46 2.81
N ARG A 130 10.59 -24.12 3.89
CA ARG A 130 10.16 -25.48 4.23
C ARG A 130 8.90 -25.55 5.10
N LYS A 131 8.49 -24.44 5.71
CA LYS A 131 7.35 -24.39 6.64
C LYS A 131 6.09 -23.79 6.03
N TYR A 132 6.27 -22.89 5.07
CA TYR A 132 5.18 -22.19 4.42
C TYR A 132 5.33 -22.31 2.90
N ASP A 133 4.68 -23.32 2.34
CA ASP A 133 4.58 -23.45 0.89
C ASP A 133 3.41 -22.62 0.38
N PHE A 134 3.72 -21.41 -0.05
CA PHE A 134 2.74 -20.52 -0.66
C PHE A 134 2.44 -20.86 -2.12
N SER A 135 3.28 -21.69 -2.78
CA SER A 135 3.07 -22.06 -4.17
C SER A 135 1.82 -22.92 -4.35
N ALA A 136 1.43 -23.66 -3.30
CA ALA A 136 0.26 -24.52 -3.30
C ALA A 136 -1.07 -23.78 -3.02
N VAL A 137 -1.04 -22.48 -2.68
CA VAL A 137 -2.25 -21.71 -2.39
C VAL A 137 -2.79 -21.09 -3.67
N PRO A 138 -3.84 -21.66 -4.28
CA PRO A 138 -4.40 -21.09 -5.49
C PRO A 138 -5.10 -19.76 -5.18
N LEU A 139 -4.63 -18.68 -5.81
CA LEU A 139 -5.31 -17.38 -5.75
C LEU A 139 -6.51 -17.36 -6.70
N GLY A 140 -7.63 -16.86 -6.23
CA GLY A 140 -8.86 -16.71 -7.02
C GLY A 140 -9.95 -16.06 -6.19
N LYS A 141 -11.14 -15.95 -6.74
CA LYS A 141 -12.32 -15.63 -5.94
C LYS A 141 -12.57 -16.82 -5.00
N TRP A 142 -12.90 -16.53 -3.74
CA TRP A 142 -13.40 -17.55 -2.83
C TRP A 142 -14.65 -18.16 -3.48
N ASP A 143 -14.50 -19.36 -3.92
CA ASP A 143 -15.57 -20.24 -4.30
C ASP A 143 -15.37 -21.55 -3.54
N ASN A 144 -16.33 -22.46 -3.62
CA ASN A 144 -16.23 -23.77 -2.96
C ASN A 144 -15.10 -24.65 -3.51
N THR A 145 -14.20 -24.13 -4.35
CA THR A 145 -13.05 -24.82 -4.92
C THR A 145 -11.76 -24.68 -4.11
N GLY A 146 -11.82 -24.01 -2.93
CA GLY A 146 -10.66 -23.85 -2.03
C GLY A 146 -9.66 -22.78 -2.45
N ARG A 147 -10.03 -21.86 -3.34
CA ARG A 147 -9.18 -20.73 -3.72
C ARG A 147 -9.33 -19.55 -2.77
N PHE A 148 -8.24 -18.88 -2.48
CA PHE A 148 -8.23 -17.69 -1.64
C PHE A 148 -8.23 -16.41 -2.48
N SER A 149 -9.08 -15.44 -2.12
CA SER A 149 -9.03 -14.15 -2.76
C SER A 149 -7.77 -13.38 -2.35
N PRO A 150 -7.15 -12.60 -3.26
CA PRO A 150 -6.03 -11.73 -2.89
C PRO A 150 -6.34 -10.78 -1.73
N ARG A 151 -7.60 -10.38 -1.59
CA ARG A 151 -8.06 -9.55 -0.48
C ARG A 151 -7.96 -10.29 0.85
N LEU A 152 -8.47 -11.52 0.93
CA LEU A 152 -8.40 -12.33 2.15
C LEU A 152 -6.95 -12.57 2.57
N VAL A 153 -6.07 -12.88 1.62
CA VAL A 153 -4.63 -13.05 1.91
C VAL A 153 -4.02 -11.78 2.52
N ARG A 154 -4.38 -10.60 1.99
CA ARG A 154 -3.94 -9.31 2.56
C ARG A 154 -4.47 -9.06 3.97
N GLU A 155 -5.73 -9.41 4.22
CA GLU A 155 -6.35 -9.30 5.53
C GLU A 155 -5.59 -10.18 6.55
N VAL A 156 -5.37 -11.45 6.24
CA VAL A 156 -4.64 -12.38 7.11
C VAL A 156 -3.21 -11.92 7.38
N ILE A 157 -2.48 -11.47 6.35
CA ILE A 157 -1.12 -10.94 6.53
C ILE A 157 -1.14 -9.68 7.40
N GLY A 158 -2.12 -8.80 7.20
CA GLY A 158 -2.25 -7.55 7.97
C GLY A 158 -2.59 -7.77 9.45
N GLU A 159 -3.15 -8.91 9.80
CA GLU A 159 -3.44 -9.33 11.19
C GLU A 159 -2.29 -10.15 11.81
N SER A 160 -1.34 -10.59 10.99
CA SER A 160 -0.23 -11.42 11.45
C SER A 160 0.92 -10.60 12.03
N ILE A 161 1.70 -11.22 12.90
CA ILE A 161 2.97 -10.66 13.38
C ILE A 161 4.09 -11.21 12.48
N PRO A 162 4.98 -10.35 11.94
CA PRO A 162 6.09 -10.80 11.13
C PRO A 162 6.96 -11.83 11.88
N PRO A 163 7.15 -13.05 11.36
CA PRO A 163 7.81 -14.14 12.09
C PRO A 163 9.22 -13.81 12.58
N LEU A 164 10.04 -13.13 11.76
CA LEU A 164 11.40 -12.75 12.19
C LEU A 164 11.40 -11.69 13.30
N ALA A 165 10.42 -10.81 13.31
CA ALA A 165 10.29 -9.83 14.40
C ALA A 165 9.95 -10.54 15.71
N MET A 166 8.99 -11.46 15.69
CA MET A 166 8.61 -12.24 16.86
C MET A 166 9.77 -13.09 17.37
N GLU A 167 10.50 -13.76 16.48
CA GLU A 167 11.66 -14.55 16.86
C GLU A 167 12.73 -13.70 17.56
N ARG A 168 13.02 -12.50 17.06
CA ARG A 168 13.99 -11.60 17.69
C ARG A 168 13.54 -11.14 19.08
N ILE A 169 12.25 -10.84 19.24
CA ILE A 169 11.67 -10.45 20.53
C ILE A 169 11.80 -11.59 21.53
N VAL A 170 11.36 -12.80 21.15
CA VAL A 170 11.43 -13.98 22.02
C VAL A 170 12.87 -14.30 22.43
N ASN A 171 13.80 -14.32 21.49
CA ASN A 171 15.21 -14.56 21.78
C ASN A 171 15.80 -13.50 22.71
N HIS A 172 15.40 -12.23 22.56
CA HIS A 172 15.83 -11.17 23.46
C HIS A 172 15.32 -11.39 24.89
N LEU A 173 14.03 -11.75 25.04
CA LEU A 173 13.45 -12.04 26.36
C LEU A 173 14.12 -13.24 27.03
N ILE A 174 14.37 -14.34 26.31
CA ILE A 174 15.09 -15.49 26.85
C ILE A 174 16.49 -15.12 27.33
N ASN A 175 17.22 -14.30 26.58
CA ASN A 175 18.54 -13.85 26.95
C ASN A 175 18.51 -12.95 28.21
N LEU A 176 17.50 -12.11 28.36
CA LEU A 176 17.31 -11.31 29.58
C LEU A 176 17.06 -12.18 30.82
N GLU A 177 16.20 -13.19 30.69
CA GLU A 177 15.96 -14.14 31.80
C GLU A 177 17.21 -14.94 32.18
N ALA A 178 18.05 -15.30 31.19
CA ALA A 178 19.30 -15.98 31.46
C ALA A 178 20.35 -15.11 32.19
N LEU A 179 20.28 -13.78 32.05
CA LEU A 179 21.17 -12.84 32.76
C LEU A 179 20.72 -12.56 34.20
N HIS A 180 19.49 -12.90 34.56
CA HIS A 180 18.93 -12.68 35.91
C HIS A 180 18.90 -13.96 36.78
N ARG A 181 19.43 -15.06 36.27
CA ARG A 181 19.66 -16.32 37.00
C ARG A 181 21.15 -16.48 37.34
#